data_53e5ad762665c18dc536941a49851eb6
#
_entry.id   53e5ad762665c18dc536941a49851eb6
#
_cell.length_a   1.000
_cell.length_b   1.000
_cell.length_c   1.000
_cell.angle_alpha   90.00
_cell.angle_beta   90.00
_cell.angle_gamma   90.00
#
_symmetry.space_group_name_H-M   'P 1'
#
loop_
_entity.id
_entity.type
_entity.pdbx_description
1 polymer ?
#
loop_
_entity_poly.entity_id
_entity_poly.type
_entity_poly.pdbx_seq_one_letter_code
_entity_poly.pdbx_strand_id
1 'polypeptide(L)'
;MQQVVRCTPGLTVTQGHHVAEARLEKPEAIVQEYLSQAVKELRNSSAGEEAGRVYHGFAMFCDQQLQNPDGLEDFKRVEQLRNRKEKEVRALEDMMKSADGKERDALRYHRTKTKQWFDLDDREYQRLLRSRESFLQQCLENYLLCLKESEAYNNDALRFCALWLDKSDSDIANQAVSKYLHEVPSRKFAPLMNQLSSRLLDTSDEFQTMLFALISRICVEHPFHGMYQIFASSKSKGSKDESALSRNRAAGRLVDGLKNDKRIGPTWVAVHNANINYVRFAIDRSIDKLKSGAKVPLKKLSAGQRLEQDAATQRLPPPTMHIDIRVDCDYSDIPKLVRYHPEFTIASGVSAPKIVSAWASNGQRYKQLVRHIIHSVRAELI
;
A
#
# COMPACT_ATOMS: atom_id res chain seq x y z
N MET A 1 48.51 -8.60 22.99
CA MET A 1 47.18 -9.13 22.61
C MET A 1 46.28 -7.94 22.25
N GLN A 2 46.17 -7.60 20.97
CA GLN A 2 45.19 -6.63 20.52
C GLN A 2 43.81 -7.28 20.60
N GLN A 3 42.95 -6.82 21.52
CA GLN A 3 41.53 -7.10 21.47
C GLN A 3 40.98 -6.50 20.18
N VAL A 4 40.74 -7.35 19.20
CA VAL A 4 39.91 -7.01 18.04
C VAL A 4 38.50 -6.76 18.61
N VAL A 5 38.17 -5.51 18.81
CA VAL A 5 36.78 -5.09 19.07
C VAL A 5 35.98 -5.53 17.86
N ARG A 6 35.25 -6.65 17.96
CA ARG A 6 34.31 -7.04 16.92
C ARG A 6 33.22 -5.98 16.91
N CYS A 7 33.23 -5.11 15.89
CA CYS A 7 32.11 -4.23 15.65
C CYS A 7 30.84 -5.07 15.46
N THR A 8 29.77 -4.75 16.18
CA THR A 8 28.48 -5.39 15.92
C THR A 8 27.93 -4.85 14.59
N PRO A 9 27.14 -5.66 13.85
CA PRO A 9 26.55 -5.24 12.57
C PRO A 9 25.82 -3.89 12.65
N GLY A 10 25.11 -3.64 13.76
CA GLY A 10 24.46 -2.36 14.02
C GLY A 10 25.40 -1.16 14.14
N LEU A 11 26.60 -1.36 14.71
CA LEU A 11 27.64 -0.30 14.76
C LEU A 11 28.21 -0.02 13.38
N THR A 12 28.39 -1.03 12.53
CA THR A 12 28.85 -0.85 11.15
C THR A 12 27.87 -0.02 10.33
N VAL A 13 26.56 -0.24 10.47
CA VAL A 13 25.53 0.61 9.85
C VAL A 13 25.60 2.04 10.37
N THR A 14 25.71 2.23 11.69
CA THR A 14 25.82 3.57 12.29
C THR A 14 27.07 4.29 11.78
N GLN A 15 28.20 3.61 11.66
CA GLN A 15 29.42 4.16 11.07
C GLN A 15 29.19 4.62 9.62
N GLY A 16 28.54 3.80 8.80
CA GLY A 16 28.19 4.17 7.43
C GLY A 16 27.33 5.43 7.35
N HIS A 17 26.36 5.60 8.25
CA HIS A 17 25.57 6.84 8.34
C HIS A 17 26.42 8.06 8.71
N HIS A 18 27.32 7.95 9.67
CA HIS A 18 28.22 9.07 10.03
C HIS A 18 29.17 9.44 8.90
N VAL A 19 29.71 8.47 8.16
CA VAL A 19 30.52 8.70 6.96
C VAL A 19 29.73 9.47 5.89
N ALA A 20 28.45 9.11 5.72
CA ALA A 20 27.53 9.81 4.83
C ALA A 20 27.26 11.26 5.26
N GLU A 21 26.91 11.46 6.52
CA GLU A 21 26.67 12.80 7.09
C GLU A 21 27.90 13.70 6.96
N ALA A 22 29.09 13.14 7.17
CA ALA A 22 30.35 13.84 7.00
C ALA A 22 30.77 14.02 5.53
N ARG A 23 30.04 13.44 4.58
CA ARG A 23 30.32 13.46 3.12
C ARG A 23 31.74 12.97 2.77
N LEU A 24 32.24 11.99 3.51
CA LEU A 24 33.60 11.47 3.33
C LEU A 24 33.68 10.50 2.15
N GLU A 25 32.57 9.82 1.85
CA GLU A 25 32.50 8.82 0.76
C GLU A 25 31.22 8.97 -0.07
N LYS A 26 31.26 8.40 -1.27
CA LYS A 26 30.09 8.34 -2.14
C LYS A 26 29.04 7.38 -1.59
N PRO A 27 27.74 7.64 -1.81
CA PRO A 27 26.66 6.77 -1.31
C PRO A 27 26.80 5.30 -1.74
N GLU A 28 27.27 5.04 -2.96
CA GLU A 28 27.48 3.69 -3.48
C GLU A 28 28.58 2.94 -2.72
N ALA A 29 29.66 3.63 -2.35
CA ALA A 29 30.75 3.06 -1.55
C ALA A 29 30.26 2.72 -0.14
N ILE A 30 29.46 3.61 0.47
CA ILE A 30 28.87 3.38 1.80
C ILE A 30 27.99 2.12 1.78
N VAL A 31 27.17 1.95 0.75
CA VAL A 31 26.36 0.72 0.59
C VAL A 31 27.23 -0.53 0.51
N GLN A 32 28.33 -0.49 -0.22
CA GLN A 32 29.19 -1.68 -0.43
C GLN A 32 30.06 -1.99 0.78
N GLU A 33 30.69 -0.99 1.38
CA GLU A 33 31.73 -1.17 2.39
C GLU A 33 31.17 -1.27 3.81
N TYR A 34 30.04 -0.61 4.11
CA TYR A 34 29.45 -0.60 5.45
C TYR A 34 28.14 -1.40 5.49
N LEU A 35 27.13 -1.00 4.70
CA LEU A 35 25.78 -1.53 4.86
C LEU A 35 25.66 -2.99 4.39
N SER A 36 26.21 -3.30 3.22
CA SER A 36 26.23 -4.69 2.72
C SER A 36 27.12 -5.61 3.57
N GLN A 37 28.19 -5.06 4.17
CA GLN A 37 29.03 -5.82 5.08
C GLN A 37 28.28 -6.15 6.38
N ALA A 38 27.57 -5.18 6.97
CA ALA A 38 26.73 -5.42 8.15
C ALA A 38 25.69 -6.52 7.91
N VAL A 39 25.03 -6.52 6.76
CA VAL A 39 24.06 -7.58 6.39
C VAL A 39 24.75 -8.95 6.23
N LYS A 40 25.97 -9.01 5.67
CA LYS A 40 26.72 -10.28 5.61
C LYS A 40 27.09 -10.82 6.98
N GLU A 41 27.45 -9.95 7.90
CA GLU A 41 27.77 -10.31 9.28
C GLU A 41 26.57 -10.84 10.05
N LEU A 42 25.35 -10.30 9.81
CA LEU A 42 24.10 -10.81 10.37
C LEU A 42 23.84 -12.29 10.03
N ARG A 43 24.20 -12.75 8.84
CA ARG A 43 23.99 -14.15 8.44
C ARG A 43 24.75 -15.16 9.32
N ASN A 44 25.73 -14.67 10.06
CA ASN A 44 26.57 -15.47 10.97
C ASN A 44 26.19 -15.33 12.44
N SER A 45 25.19 -14.48 12.76
CA SER A 45 24.70 -14.26 14.15
C SER A 45 23.19 -14.49 14.23
N SER A 46 22.68 -14.86 15.40
CA SER A 46 21.25 -15.07 15.60
C SER A 46 20.46 -13.78 15.40
N ALA A 47 19.42 -13.87 14.57
CA ALA A 47 18.51 -12.81 14.18
C ALA A 47 17.74 -12.18 15.37
N GLY A 48 17.00 -11.14 15.11
CA GLY A 48 16.14 -10.48 16.08
C GLY A 48 16.22 -8.97 15.98
N GLU A 49 16.25 -8.29 17.12
CA GLU A 49 16.23 -6.83 17.18
C GLU A 49 17.43 -6.18 16.47
N GLU A 50 18.61 -6.80 16.51
CA GLU A 50 19.79 -6.31 15.82
C GLU A 50 19.66 -6.42 14.30
N ALA A 51 19.09 -7.52 13.81
CA ALA A 51 18.78 -7.67 12.38
C ALA A 51 17.79 -6.60 11.92
N GLY A 52 16.72 -6.37 12.68
CA GLY A 52 15.78 -5.29 12.40
C GLY A 52 16.44 -3.92 12.32
N ARG A 53 17.34 -3.60 13.26
CA ARG A 53 18.10 -2.34 13.27
C ARG A 53 18.99 -2.17 12.02
N VAL A 54 19.69 -3.22 11.64
CA VAL A 54 20.57 -3.22 10.46
C VAL A 54 19.75 -3.03 9.18
N TYR A 55 18.68 -3.80 9.00
CA TYR A 55 17.83 -3.69 7.81
C TYR A 55 17.10 -2.35 7.75
N HIS A 56 16.57 -1.86 8.88
CA HIS A 56 15.98 -0.53 8.97
C HIS A 56 16.97 0.57 8.56
N GLY A 57 18.17 0.57 9.16
CA GLY A 57 19.20 1.55 8.86
C GLY A 57 19.63 1.52 7.39
N PHE A 58 19.77 0.32 6.80
CA PHE A 58 20.08 0.19 5.39
C PHE A 58 18.94 0.73 4.50
N ALA A 59 17.71 0.35 4.76
CA ALA A 59 16.55 0.82 4.00
C ALA A 59 16.43 2.35 4.08
N MET A 60 16.54 2.92 5.28
CA MET A 60 16.49 4.37 5.52
C MET A 60 17.58 5.13 4.76
N PHE A 61 18.81 4.61 4.75
CA PHE A 61 19.90 5.22 3.99
C PHE A 61 19.56 5.28 2.49
N CYS A 62 19.16 4.15 1.90
CA CYS A 62 18.81 4.11 0.49
C CYS A 62 17.61 5.00 0.15
N ASP A 63 16.60 5.03 1.02
CA ASP A 63 15.44 5.91 0.87
C ASP A 63 15.82 7.39 0.90
N GLN A 64 16.72 7.79 1.80
CA GLN A 64 17.26 9.15 1.84
C GLN A 64 17.99 9.53 0.54
N GLN A 65 18.77 8.58 -0.05
CA GLN A 65 19.41 8.83 -1.34
C GLN A 65 18.39 9.01 -2.47
N LEU A 66 17.31 8.23 -2.48
CA LEU A 66 16.24 8.37 -3.47
C LEU A 66 15.49 9.70 -3.35
N GLN A 67 15.34 10.23 -2.14
CA GLN A 67 14.64 11.48 -1.83
C GLN A 67 15.55 12.72 -1.87
N ASN A 68 16.87 12.55 -1.96
CA ASN A 68 17.81 13.68 -1.95
C ASN A 68 17.48 14.66 -3.09
N PRO A 69 17.11 15.91 -2.77
CA PRO A 69 16.72 16.90 -3.78
C PRO A 69 17.83 17.17 -4.80
N ASP A 70 19.08 17.33 -4.33
CA ASP A 70 20.24 17.61 -5.20
C ASP A 70 20.45 16.46 -6.20
N GLY A 71 20.41 15.22 -5.72
CA GLY A 71 20.54 14.02 -6.58
C GLY A 71 19.38 13.85 -7.56
N LEU A 72 18.16 14.28 -7.19
CA LEU A 72 17.01 14.26 -8.07
C LEU A 72 17.10 15.34 -9.14
N GLU A 73 17.57 16.53 -8.78
CA GLU A 73 17.77 17.64 -9.70
C GLU A 73 18.88 17.32 -10.70
N ASP A 74 20.00 16.80 -10.26
CA ASP A 74 21.08 16.33 -11.13
C ASP A 74 20.63 15.26 -12.13
N PHE A 75 19.87 14.27 -11.66
CA PHE A 75 19.31 13.23 -12.53
C PHE A 75 18.42 13.83 -13.63
N LYS A 76 17.48 14.71 -13.25
CA LYS A 76 16.59 15.39 -14.19
C LYS A 76 17.35 16.28 -15.18
N ARG A 77 18.39 16.95 -14.71
CA ARG A 77 19.25 17.79 -15.55
C ARG A 77 19.98 16.98 -16.62
N VAL A 78 20.60 15.88 -16.22
CA VAL A 78 21.32 14.98 -17.14
C VAL A 78 20.34 14.34 -18.14
N GLU A 79 19.16 13.91 -17.69
CA GLU A 79 18.10 13.39 -18.55
C GLU A 79 17.66 14.41 -19.62
N GLN A 80 17.46 15.67 -19.23
CA GLN A 80 17.06 16.74 -20.16
C GLN A 80 18.17 17.03 -21.18
N LEU A 81 19.45 17.07 -20.74
CA LEU A 81 20.58 17.26 -21.63
C LEU A 81 20.68 16.12 -22.66
N ARG A 82 20.63 14.89 -22.20
CA ARG A 82 20.61 13.68 -23.05
C ARG A 82 19.48 13.75 -24.08
N ASN A 83 18.26 13.99 -23.64
CA ASN A 83 17.07 14.04 -24.51
C ASN A 83 17.15 15.19 -25.53
N ARG A 84 17.73 16.34 -25.15
CA ARG A 84 17.98 17.44 -26.07
C ARG A 84 18.99 17.06 -27.15
N LYS A 85 20.11 16.42 -26.76
CA LYS A 85 21.15 15.97 -27.71
C LYS A 85 20.63 14.86 -28.62
N GLU A 86 19.81 13.96 -28.13
CA GLU A 86 19.16 12.94 -28.96
C GLU A 86 18.32 13.56 -30.06
N LYS A 87 17.48 14.57 -29.72
CA LYS A 87 16.69 15.30 -30.70
C LYS A 87 17.55 16.05 -31.72
N GLU A 88 18.65 16.65 -31.27
CA GLU A 88 19.58 17.38 -32.15
C GLU A 88 20.27 16.41 -33.14
N VAL A 89 20.70 15.21 -32.68
CA VAL A 89 21.28 14.18 -33.57
C VAL A 89 20.25 13.74 -34.61
N ARG A 90 19.00 13.47 -34.21
CA ARG A 90 17.93 13.06 -35.14
C ARG A 90 17.63 14.17 -36.18
N ALA A 91 17.57 15.42 -35.75
CA ALA A 91 17.35 16.53 -36.65
C ALA A 91 18.47 16.67 -37.69
N LEU A 92 19.73 16.53 -37.28
CA LEU A 92 20.87 16.53 -38.20
C LEU A 92 20.81 15.36 -39.17
N GLU A 93 20.41 14.15 -38.72
CA GLU A 93 20.20 13.01 -39.62
C GLU A 93 19.12 13.23 -40.66
N ASP A 94 18.02 13.90 -40.27
CA ASP A 94 16.95 14.25 -41.24
C ASP A 94 17.39 15.31 -42.23
N MET A 95 18.11 16.37 -41.80
CA MET A 95 18.68 17.37 -42.70
C MET A 95 19.67 16.75 -43.68
N MET A 96 20.46 15.77 -43.26
CA MET A 96 21.41 15.06 -44.14
C MET A 96 20.73 14.27 -45.27
N LYS A 97 19.43 13.91 -45.13
CA LYS A 97 18.70 13.17 -46.17
C LYS A 97 18.40 14.05 -47.38
N SER A 98 18.21 15.36 -47.18
CA SER A 98 17.86 16.34 -48.22
C SER A 98 19.04 17.18 -48.69
N ALA A 99 20.19 17.16 -47.98
CA ALA A 99 21.35 17.96 -48.31
C ALA A 99 22.23 17.31 -49.39
N ASP A 100 22.96 18.12 -50.16
CA ASP A 100 23.90 17.68 -51.17
C ASP A 100 25.36 18.04 -50.84
N GLY A 101 26.31 17.39 -51.52
CA GLY A 101 27.72 17.69 -51.57
C GLY A 101 28.36 18.26 -50.30
N LYS A 102 28.85 19.50 -50.37
CA LYS A 102 29.56 20.18 -49.28
C LYS A 102 28.71 20.43 -48.04
N GLU A 103 27.41 20.67 -48.23
CA GLU A 103 26.48 20.87 -47.12
C GLU A 103 26.32 19.55 -46.30
N ARG A 104 26.19 18.44 -47.00
CA ARG A 104 26.08 17.13 -46.38
C ARG A 104 27.34 16.76 -45.58
N ASP A 105 28.53 17.15 -46.06
CA ASP A 105 29.78 16.88 -45.34
C ASP A 105 29.90 17.74 -44.08
N ALA A 106 29.46 19.01 -44.14
CA ALA A 106 29.36 19.88 -42.96
C ALA A 106 28.39 19.32 -41.92
N LEU A 107 27.19 18.89 -42.34
CA LEU A 107 26.21 18.26 -41.45
C LEU A 107 26.72 16.95 -40.82
N ARG A 108 27.49 16.14 -41.59
CA ARG A 108 28.11 14.93 -41.11
C ARG A 108 29.13 15.22 -39.99
N TYR A 109 29.93 16.27 -40.13
CA TYR A 109 30.87 16.69 -39.08
C TYR A 109 30.12 17.15 -37.84
N HIS A 110 29.10 17.98 -37.98
CA HIS A 110 28.27 18.45 -36.84
C HIS A 110 27.57 17.26 -36.14
N ARG A 111 26.96 16.36 -36.93
CA ARG A 111 26.32 15.16 -36.38
C ARG A 111 27.33 14.31 -35.57
N THR A 112 28.53 14.09 -36.09
CA THR A 112 29.55 13.28 -35.40
C THR A 112 29.92 13.91 -34.04
N LYS A 113 30.12 15.23 -34.03
CA LYS A 113 30.42 15.98 -32.80
C LYS A 113 29.25 15.95 -31.79
N THR A 114 28.02 16.21 -32.25
CA THR A 114 26.85 16.15 -31.40
C THR A 114 26.58 14.76 -30.86
N LYS A 115 26.83 13.71 -31.66
CA LYS A 115 26.74 12.32 -31.21
C LYS A 115 27.76 11.98 -30.13
N GLN A 116 29.00 12.45 -30.22
CA GLN A 116 29.97 12.27 -29.16
C GLN A 116 29.52 12.88 -27.82
N TRP A 117 28.92 14.07 -27.86
CA TRP A 117 28.34 14.69 -26.67
C TRP A 117 27.15 13.90 -26.14
N PHE A 118 26.25 13.45 -27.02
CA PHE A 118 25.15 12.57 -26.65
C PHE A 118 25.63 11.29 -25.94
N ASP A 119 26.66 10.64 -26.49
CA ASP A 119 27.23 9.40 -25.93
C ASP A 119 27.86 9.62 -24.54
N LEU A 120 28.35 10.84 -24.24
CA LEU A 120 28.84 11.20 -22.91
C LEU A 120 27.68 11.41 -21.93
N ASP A 121 26.69 12.21 -22.34
CA ASP A 121 25.51 12.48 -21.51
C ASP A 121 24.71 11.19 -21.26
N ASP A 122 24.60 10.29 -22.25
CA ASP A 122 23.91 9.02 -22.11
C ASP A 122 24.65 8.08 -21.15
N ARG A 123 25.98 8.02 -21.20
CA ARG A 123 26.77 7.23 -20.21
C ARG A 123 26.55 7.72 -18.78
N GLU A 124 26.54 9.03 -18.57
CA GLU A 124 26.28 9.61 -17.25
C GLU A 124 24.84 9.36 -16.80
N TYR A 125 23.86 9.53 -17.69
CA TYR A 125 22.47 9.18 -17.42
C TYR A 125 22.31 7.71 -16.99
N GLN A 126 22.90 6.78 -17.74
CA GLN A 126 22.87 5.35 -17.43
C GLN A 126 23.54 5.01 -16.09
N ARG A 127 24.61 5.75 -15.74
CA ARG A 127 25.28 5.60 -14.45
C ARG A 127 24.36 6.02 -13.30
N LEU A 128 23.74 7.19 -13.41
CA LEU A 128 22.82 7.72 -12.40
C LEU A 128 21.55 6.87 -12.28
N LEU A 129 21.02 6.40 -13.41
CA LEU A 129 19.86 5.51 -13.44
C LEU A 129 20.14 4.23 -12.68
N ARG A 130 21.23 3.53 -13.01
CA ARG A 130 21.62 2.29 -12.31
C ARG A 130 21.87 2.49 -10.82
N SER A 131 22.45 3.62 -10.43
CA SER A 131 22.62 3.94 -9.01
C SER A 131 21.26 4.09 -8.29
N ARG A 132 20.32 4.83 -8.88
CA ARG A 132 18.96 5.01 -8.32
C ARG A 132 18.17 3.70 -8.28
N GLU A 133 18.28 2.88 -9.32
CA GLU A 133 17.66 1.55 -9.38
C GLU A 133 18.23 0.63 -8.29
N SER A 134 19.53 0.66 -8.07
CA SER A 134 20.18 -0.08 -6.99
C SER A 134 19.70 0.38 -5.61
N PHE A 135 19.59 1.70 -5.36
CA PHE A 135 19.04 2.21 -4.11
C PHE A 135 17.58 1.80 -3.92
N LEU A 136 16.76 1.86 -4.98
CA LEU A 136 15.36 1.43 -4.93
C LEU A 136 15.24 -0.05 -4.55
N GLN A 137 15.99 -0.90 -5.21
CA GLN A 137 16.04 -2.33 -4.94
C GLN A 137 16.44 -2.61 -3.49
N GLN A 138 17.57 -2.05 -3.03
CA GLN A 138 18.08 -2.26 -1.69
C GLN A 138 17.11 -1.70 -0.62
N CYS A 139 16.49 -0.55 -0.90
CA CYS A 139 15.50 0.05 -0.01
C CYS A 139 14.31 -0.87 0.21
N LEU A 140 13.69 -1.36 -0.86
CA LEU A 140 12.50 -2.23 -0.80
C LEU A 140 12.83 -3.58 -0.15
N GLU A 141 13.94 -4.22 -0.54
CA GLU A 141 14.37 -5.49 0.03
C GLU A 141 14.62 -5.37 1.55
N ASN A 142 15.35 -4.34 1.98
CA ASN A 142 15.69 -4.18 3.38
C ASN A 142 14.51 -3.73 4.24
N TYR A 143 13.55 -2.94 3.73
CA TYR A 143 12.30 -2.69 4.45
C TYR A 143 11.51 -3.98 4.69
N LEU A 144 11.40 -4.86 3.69
CA LEU A 144 10.71 -6.15 3.86
C LEU A 144 11.43 -7.06 4.85
N LEU A 145 12.76 -7.15 4.79
CA LEU A 145 13.55 -7.91 5.74
C LEU A 145 13.43 -7.36 7.17
N CYS A 146 13.44 -6.04 7.33
CA CYS A 146 13.19 -5.39 8.62
C CYS A 146 11.82 -5.75 9.18
N LEU A 147 10.77 -5.64 8.37
CA LEU A 147 9.39 -5.98 8.77
C LEU A 147 9.21 -7.46 9.09
N LYS A 148 9.98 -8.34 8.44
CA LYS A 148 9.99 -9.78 8.74
C LYS A 148 10.62 -10.07 10.10
N GLU A 149 11.78 -9.46 10.40
CA GLU A 149 12.62 -9.83 11.54
C GLU A 149 12.30 -9.06 12.82
N SER A 150 11.64 -7.89 12.76
CA SER A 150 11.46 -7.00 13.91
C SER A 150 10.04 -6.50 14.08
N GLU A 151 9.62 -6.37 15.34
CA GLU A 151 8.37 -5.68 15.73
C GLU A 151 8.59 -4.19 16.06
N ALA A 152 9.83 -3.75 16.24
CA ALA A 152 10.14 -2.37 16.63
C ALA A 152 9.91 -1.36 15.49
N TYR A 153 9.96 -1.81 14.22
CA TYR A 153 9.93 -0.94 13.05
C TYR A 153 8.65 -1.12 12.21
N ASN A 154 7.51 -1.36 12.83
CA ASN A 154 6.23 -1.59 12.12
C ASN A 154 5.83 -0.42 11.22
N ASN A 155 6.25 0.81 11.53
CA ASN A 155 5.99 1.99 10.71
C ASN A 155 6.70 1.96 9.34
N ASP A 156 7.73 1.14 9.18
CA ASP A 156 8.40 0.95 7.89
C ASP A 156 7.44 0.39 6.84
N ALA A 157 6.38 -0.31 7.24
CA ALA A 157 5.33 -0.79 6.33
C ALA A 157 4.65 0.36 5.57
N LEU A 158 4.42 1.50 6.24
CA LEU A 158 3.82 2.67 5.60
C LEU A 158 4.75 3.24 4.52
N ARG A 159 6.04 3.37 4.85
CA ARG A 159 7.02 3.92 3.90
C ARG A 159 7.30 2.98 2.75
N PHE A 160 7.46 1.67 3.05
CA PHE A 160 7.56 0.62 2.04
C PHE A 160 6.38 0.66 1.06
N CYS A 161 5.14 0.65 1.58
CA CYS A 161 3.95 0.71 0.73
C CYS A 161 3.91 1.98 -0.12
N ALA A 162 4.21 3.15 0.46
CA ALA A 162 4.23 4.39 -0.29
C ALA A 162 5.21 4.33 -1.48
N LEU A 163 6.42 3.80 -1.25
CA LEU A 163 7.44 3.67 -2.29
C LEU A 163 7.06 2.63 -3.34
N TRP A 164 6.61 1.43 -2.93
CA TRP A 164 6.23 0.36 -3.85
C TRP A 164 5.02 0.73 -4.71
N LEU A 165 3.99 1.35 -4.12
CA LEU A 165 2.80 1.81 -4.84
C LEU A 165 3.10 2.96 -5.83
N ASP A 166 4.12 3.81 -5.54
CA ASP A 166 4.60 4.84 -6.45
C ASP A 166 5.39 4.26 -7.63
N LYS A 167 6.09 3.15 -7.41
CA LYS A 167 6.94 2.46 -8.40
C LYS A 167 6.30 1.17 -8.92
N SER A 168 4.97 1.12 -8.98
CA SER A 168 4.19 -0.05 -9.39
C SER A 168 4.51 -0.58 -10.79
N ASP A 169 4.94 0.29 -11.70
CA ASP A 169 5.35 0.00 -13.07
C ASP A 169 6.83 -0.34 -13.25
N SER A 170 7.61 -0.35 -12.16
CA SER A 170 9.04 -0.65 -12.20
C SER A 170 9.30 -2.15 -12.02
N ASP A 171 9.85 -2.80 -13.05
CA ASP A 171 10.25 -4.21 -12.99
C ASP A 171 11.26 -4.49 -11.86
N ILE A 172 12.20 -3.57 -11.63
CA ILE A 172 13.23 -3.69 -10.57
C ILE A 172 12.55 -3.65 -9.19
N ALA A 173 11.59 -2.74 -8.99
CA ALA A 173 10.86 -2.67 -7.74
C ALA A 173 10.04 -3.95 -7.51
N ASN A 174 9.33 -4.42 -8.51
CA ASN A 174 8.49 -5.62 -8.41
C ASN A 174 9.33 -6.88 -8.17
N GLN A 175 10.45 -7.04 -8.86
CA GLN A 175 11.40 -8.15 -8.62
C GLN A 175 12.01 -8.09 -7.20
N ALA A 176 12.33 -6.90 -6.68
CA ALA A 176 12.82 -6.76 -5.32
C ALA A 176 11.77 -7.18 -4.29
N VAL A 177 10.52 -6.74 -4.50
CA VAL A 177 9.40 -7.02 -3.60
C VAL A 177 8.99 -8.50 -3.64
N SER A 178 8.97 -9.13 -4.81
CA SER A 178 8.57 -10.53 -4.99
C SER A 178 9.42 -11.51 -4.16
N LYS A 179 10.67 -11.16 -3.87
CA LYS A 179 11.59 -12.02 -3.09
C LYS A 179 11.10 -12.24 -1.65
N TYR A 180 10.60 -11.23 -0.98
CA TYR A 180 10.39 -11.26 0.46
C TYR A 180 8.97 -10.93 0.93
N LEU A 181 8.10 -10.33 0.09
CA LEU A 181 6.77 -9.89 0.50
C LEU A 181 5.92 -11.03 1.09
N HIS A 182 6.07 -12.23 0.56
CA HIS A 182 5.34 -13.41 1.02
C HIS A 182 5.79 -13.90 2.40
N GLU A 183 7.00 -13.55 2.84
CA GLU A 183 7.57 -13.92 4.14
C GLU A 183 7.17 -12.94 5.25
N VAL A 184 6.82 -11.70 4.89
CA VAL A 184 6.42 -10.67 5.87
C VAL A 184 5.01 -10.96 6.40
N PRO A 185 4.78 -10.96 7.73
CA PRO A 185 3.45 -11.17 8.29
C PRO A 185 2.43 -10.15 7.78
N SER A 186 1.25 -10.61 7.34
CA SER A 186 0.21 -9.77 6.75
C SER A 186 -0.31 -8.70 7.70
N ARG A 187 -0.23 -8.94 9.03
CA ARG A 187 -0.60 -7.97 10.06
C ARG A 187 0.13 -6.63 9.94
N LYS A 188 1.36 -6.62 9.43
CA LYS A 188 2.14 -5.40 9.20
C LYS A 188 1.47 -4.48 8.17
N PHE A 189 0.73 -5.04 7.24
CA PHE A 189 0.06 -4.34 6.14
C PHE A 189 -1.45 -4.13 6.36
N ALA A 190 -2.06 -4.84 7.31
CA ALA A 190 -3.49 -4.73 7.58
C ALA A 190 -3.98 -3.30 7.89
N PRO A 191 -3.23 -2.43 8.59
CA PRO A 191 -3.60 -1.02 8.78
C PRO A 191 -3.68 -0.22 7.47
N LEU A 192 -3.01 -0.69 6.41
CA LEU A 192 -2.87 -0.02 5.12
C LEU A 192 -3.86 -0.51 4.06
N MET A 193 -4.88 -1.28 4.46
CA MET A 193 -5.85 -1.88 3.54
C MET A 193 -6.54 -0.86 2.62
N ASN A 194 -6.82 0.35 3.09
CA ASN A 194 -7.42 1.40 2.27
C ASN A 194 -6.51 1.81 1.10
N GLN A 195 -5.22 2.00 1.38
CA GLN A 195 -4.20 2.35 0.39
C GLN A 195 -4.00 1.21 -0.61
N LEU A 196 -3.83 -0.01 -0.11
CA LEU A 196 -3.63 -1.21 -0.94
C LEU A 196 -4.82 -1.47 -1.85
N SER A 197 -6.03 -1.51 -1.30
CA SER A 197 -7.25 -1.79 -2.07
C SER A 197 -7.56 -0.71 -3.11
N SER A 198 -7.13 0.54 -2.90
CA SER A 198 -7.31 1.63 -3.86
C SER A 198 -6.45 1.47 -5.13
N ARG A 199 -5.37 0.71 -5.07
CA ARG A 199 -4.44 0.44 -6.18
C ARG A 199 -4.71 -0.89 -6.89
N LEU A 200 -5.64 -1.68 -6.40
CA LEU A 200 -6.00 -2.96 -6.99
C LEU A 200 -6.70 -2.78 -8.33
N LEU A 201 -6.18 -3.41 -9.39
CA LEU A 201 -6.73 -3.39 -10.74
C LEU A 201 -6.88 -4.81 -11.29
N ASP A 202 -7.73 -4.97 -12.31
CA ASP A 202 -7.99 -6.24 -13.00
C ASP A 202 -7.01 -6.42 -14.16
N THR A 203 -5.71 -6.37 -13.85
CA THR A 203 -4.62 -6.68 -14.77
C THR A 203 -3.79 -7.83 -14.20
N SER A 204 -3.02 -8.50 -15.05
CA SER A 204 -2.20 -9.66 -14.67
C SER A 204 -0.70 -9.37 -14.67
N ASP A 205 -0.32 -8.10 -14.51
CA ASP A 205 1.07 -7.74 -14.29
C ASP A 205 1.58 -8.23 -12.92
N GLU A 206 2.91 -8.24 -12.76
CA GLU A 206 3.57 -8.77 -11.56
C GLU A 206 3.15 -8.00 -10.29
N PHE A 207 3.05 -6.66 -10.39
CA PHE A 207 2.61 -5.81 -9.29
C PHE A 207 1.20 -6.18 -8.81
N GLN A 208 0.23 -6.26 -9.75
CA GLN A 208 -1.16 -6.59 -9.41
C GLN A 208 -1.31 -8.02 -8.87
N THR A 209 -0.51 -8.94 -9.37
CA THR A 209 -0.49 -10.33 -8.86
C THR A 209 -0.04 -10.36 -7.39
N MET A 210 1.03 -9.67 -7.04
CA MET A 210 1.52 -9.58 -5.65
C MET A 210 0.55 -8.83 -4.75
N LEU A 211 0.00 -7.71 -5.23
CA LEU A 211 -0.96 -6.90 -4.48
C LEU A 211 -2.24 -7.69 -4.17
N PHE A 212 -2.76 -8.41 -5.17
CA PHE A 212 -3.92 -9.29 -5.00
C PHE A 212 -3.66 -10.38 -3.96
N ALA A 213 -2.49 -11.04 -4.02
CA ALA A 213 -2.09 -12.07 -3.06
C ALA A 213 -1.96 -11.52 -1.64
N LEU A 214 -1.35 -10.34 -1.47
CA LEU A 214 -1.22 -9.67 -0.18
C LEU A 214 -2.59 -9.32 0.42
N ILE A 215 -3.46 -8.68 -0.36
CA ILE A 215 -4.81 -8.31 0.08
C ILE A 215 -5.64 -9.56 0.43
N SER A 216 -5.55 -10.62 -0.39
CA SER A 216 -6.22 -11.89 -0.10
C SER A 216 -5.77 -12.47 1.24
N ARG A 217 -4.46 -12.48 1.49
CA ARG A 217 -3.87 -12.96 2.75
C ARG A 217 -4.34 -12.12 3.95
N ILE A 218 -4.35 -10.78 3.83
CA ILE A 218 -4.88 -9.90 4.88
C ILE A 218 -6.35 -10.23 5.17
N CYS A 219 -7.19 -10.42 4.15
CA CYS A 219 -8.60 -10.74 4.35
C CYS A 219 -8.80 -12.10 5.03
N VAL A 220 -7.94 -13.08 4.77
CA VAL A 220 -8.02 -14.42 5.39
C VAL A 220 -7.51 -14.41 6.83
N GLU A 221 -6.37 -13.78 7.08
CA GLU A 221 -5.71 -13.77 8.39
C GLU A 221 -6.29 -12.69 9.32
N HIS A 222 -6.77 -11.55 8.78
CA HIS A 222 -7.30 -10.40 9.53
C HIS A 222 -8.65 -9.94 8.95
N PRO A 223 -9.70 -10.77 9.00
CA PRO A 223 -10.96 -10.56 8.27
C PRO A 223 -11.64 -9.23 8.60
N PHE A 224 -11.61 -8.81 9.86
CA PHE A 224 -12.25 -7.58 10.31
C PHE A 224 -11.48 -6.30 9.92
N HIS A 225 -10.23 -6.44 9.46
CA HIS A 225 -9.39 -5.34 8.97
C HIS A 225 -9.36 -5.23 7.44
N GLY A 226 -9.74 -6.31 6.72
CA GLY A 226 -9.64 -6.37 5.25
C GLY A 226 -10.97 -6.42 4.52
N MET A 227 -11.93 -7.23 5.00
CA MET A 227 -13.13 -7.57 4.25
C MET A 227 -14.08 -6.40 3.98
N TYR A 228 -14.16 -5.42 4.88
CA TYR A 228 -15.05 -4.26 4.71
C TYR A 228 -14.63 -3.38 3.53
N GLN A 229 -13.32 -3.17 3.34
CA GLN A 229 -12.77 -2.42 2.21
C GLN A 229 -13.01 -3.14 0.88
N ILE A 230 -12.87 -4.46 0.86
CA ILE A 230 -13.14 -5.27 -0.34
C ILE A 230 -14.63 -5.30 -0.66
N PHE A 231 -15.50 -5.41 0.35
CA PHE A 231 -16.94 -5.25 0.16
C PHE A 231 -17.26 -3.90 -0.49
N ALA A 232 -16.74 -2.80 0.04
CA ALA A 232 -16.98 -1.46 -0.48
C ALA A 232 -16.50 -1.33 -1.94
N SER A 233 -15.31 -1.85 -2.27
CA SER A 233 -14.73 -1.81 -3.61
C SER A 233 -15.55 -2.65 -4.61
N SER A 234 -16.05 -3.84 -4.19
CA SER A 234 -16.85 -4.72 -5.04
C SER A 234 -18.26 -4.19 -5.35
N LYS A 235 -18.76 -3.21 -4.59
CA LYS A 235 -20.11 -2.63 -4.75
C LYS A 235 -20.11 -1.22 -5.35
N SER A 236 -18.96 -0.67 -5.72
CA SER A 236 -18.86 0.62 -6.37
C SER A 236 -19.49 0.55 -7.77
N LYS A 237 -20.75 0.99 -7.90
CA LYS A 237 -21.49 1.02 -9.17
C LYS A 237 -21.58 2.45 -9.70
N GLY A 238 -21.59 2.59 -11.04
CA GLY A 238 -21.96 3.85 -11.70
C GLY A 238 -20.82 4.75 -12.11
N SER A 239 -19.56 4.35 -11.92
CA SER A 239 -18.44 5.07 -12.52
C SER A 239 -18.32 4.72 -14.01
N LYS A 240 -18.12 5.76 -14.86
CA LYS A 240 -17.71 5.58 -16.26
C LYS A 240 -16.18 5.47 -16.40
N ASP A 241 -15.46 5.61 -15.28
CA ASP A 241 -14.02 5.53 -15.23
C ASP A 241 -13.57 4.05 -15.32
N GLU A 242 -12.79 3.72 -16.34
CA GLU A 242 -12.27 2.36 -16.59
C GLU A 242 -11.43 1.85 -15.41
N SER A 243 -10.69 2.72 -14.76
CA SER A 243 -9.91 2.39 -13.56
C SER A 243 -10.83 1.94 -12.41
N ALA A 244 -11.96 2.62 -12.19
CA ALA A 244 -12.95 2.23 -11.20
C ALA A 244 -13.63 0.90 -11.53
N LEU A 245 -13.92 0.66 -12.81
CA LEU A 245 -14.47 -0.62 -13.29
C LEU A 245 -13.46 -1.75 -13.10
N SER A 246 -12.21 -1.52 -13.41
CA SER A 246 -11.12 -2.48 -13.21
C SER A 246 -10.96 -2.85 -11.72
N ARG A 247 -10.95 -1.85 -10.82
CA ARG A 247 -10.95 -2.10 -9.36
C ARG A 247 -12.14 -2.95 -8.91
N ASN A 248 -13.32 -2.66 -9.43
CA ASN A 248 -14.52 -3.42 -9.09
C ASN A 248 -14.42 -4.88 -9.53
N ARG A 249 -13.92 -5.15 -10.76
CA ARG A 249 -13.68 -6.52 -11.25
C ARG A 249 -12.67 -7.27 -10.40
N ALA A 250 -11.53 -6.63 -10.07
CA ALA A 250 -10.52 -7.22 -9.22
C ALA A 250 -11.04 -7.54 -7.81
N ALA A 251 -11.78 -6.62 -7.20
CA ALA A 251 -12.45 -6.86 -5.91
C ALA A 251 -13.49 -7.98 -6.02
N GLY A 252 -14.18 -8.10 -7.14
CA GLY A 252 -15.11 -9.22 -7.43
C GLY A 252 -14.41 -10.58 -7.40
N ARG A 253 -13.25 -10.70 -8.04
CA ARG A 253 -12.45 -11.94 -7.99
C ARG A 253 -11.98 -12.30 -6.57
N LEU A 254 -11.57 -11.29 -5.78
CA LEU A 254 -11.25 -11.51 -4.37
C LEU A 254 -12.45 -12.03 -3.59
N VAL A 255 -13.61 -11.44 -3.79
CA VAL A 255 -14.89 -11.88 -3.18
C VAL A 255 -15.19 -13.33 -3.48
N ASP A 256 -15.03 -13.73 -4.73
CA ASP A 256 -15.28 -15.12 -5.13
C ASP A 256 -14.29 -16.09 -4.46
N GLY A 257 -13.03 -15.72 -4.35
CA GLY A 257 -12.02 -16.48 -3.62
C GLY A 257 -12.37 -16.61 -2.13
N LEU A 258 -12.68 -15.50 -1.46
CA LEU A 258 -13.03 -15.47 -0.04
C LEU A 258 -14.30 -16.26 0.26
N LYS A 259 -15.32 -16.16 -0.61
CA LYS A 259 -16.59 -16.89 -0.46
C LYS A 259 -16.40 -18.40 -0.53
N ASN A 260 -15.49 -18.86 -1.36
CA ASN A 260 -15.21 -20.28 -1.58
C ASN A 260 -14.22 -20.88 -0.58
N ASP A 261 -13.50 -20.06 0.19
CA ASP A 261 -12.61 -20.56 1.24
C ASP A 261 -13.43 -21.12 2.41
N LYS A 262 -13.17 -22.38 2.76
CA LYS A 262 -13.93 -23.12 3.80
C LYS A 262 -13.80 -22.49 5.19
N ARG A 263 -12.68 -21.83 5.51
CA ARG A 263 -12.42 -21.24 6.82
C ARG A 263 -13.08 -19.89 6.98
N ILE A 264 -12.97 -19.05 5.95
CA ILE A 264 -13.34 -17.64 6.02
C ILE A 264 -14.65 -17.31 5.29
N GLY A 265 -15.14 -18.20 4.42
CA GLY A 265 -16.36 -18.02 3.65
C GLY A 265 -17.59 -17.70 4.50
N PRO A 266 -17.85 -18.41 5.62
CA PRO A 266 -18.96 -18.06 6.52
C PRO A 266 -18.85 -16.65 7.11
N THR A 267 -17.63 -16.18 7.44
CA THR A 267 -17.37 -14.82 7.93
C THR A 267 -17.59 -13.80 6.81
N TRP A 268 -17.13 -14.10 5.59
CA TRP A 268 -17.38 -13.23 4.43
C TRP A 268 -18.88 -13.07 4.17
N VAL A 269 -19.66 -14.16 4.19
CA VAL A 269 -21.13 -14.11 4.00
C VAL A 269 -21.77 -13.26 5.07
N ALA A 270 -21.33 -13.37 6.33
CA ALA A 270 -21.83 -12.56 7.43
C ALA A 270 -21.51 -11.06 7.22
N VAL A 271 -20.25 -10.72 6.88
CA VAL A 271 -19.82 -9.35 6.57
C VAL A 271 -20.63 -8.79 5.39
N HIS A 272 -20.79 -9.56 4.32
CA HIS A 272 -21.54 -9.16 3.14
C HIS A 272 -23.02 -8.84 3.49
N ASN A 273 -23.69 -9.74 4.19
CA ASN A 273 -25.10 -9.56 4.54
C ASN A 273 -25.32 -8.38 5.49
N ALA A 274 -24.48 -8.27 6.52
CA ALA A 274 -24.52 -7.16 7.45
C ALA A 274 -24.38 -5.82 6.72
N ASN A 275 -23.37 -5.69 5.86
CA ASN A 275 -23.15 -4.45 5.11
C ASN A 275 -24.31 -4.13 4.15
N ILE A 276 -24.88 -5.10 3.45
CA ILE A 276 -26.08 -4.89 2.62
C ILE A 276 -27.24 -4.35 3.47
N ASN A 277 -27.45 -4.91 4.66
CA ASN A 277 -28.53 -4.46 5.55
C ASN A 277 -28.26 -3.06 6.10
N TYR A 278 -27.01 -2.73 6.49
CA TYR A 278 -26.63 -1.38 6.90
C TYR A 278 -26.78 -0.35 5.77
N VAL A 279 -26.37 -0.70 4.54
CA VAL A 279 -26.57 0.18 3.37
C VAL A 279 -28.06 0.42 3.14
N ARG A 280 -28.89 -0.62 3.12
CA ARG A 280 -30.35 -0.48 2.98
C ARG A 280 -30.96 0.35 4.11
N PHE A 281 -30.50 0.15 5.34
CA PHE A 281 -30.94 0.93 6.49
C PHE A 281 -30.55 2.41 6.37
N ALA A 282 -29.34 2.70 5.86
CA ALA A 282 -28.87 4.07 5.64
C ALA A 282 -29.72 4.83 4.61
N ILE A 283 -30.03 4.17 3.46
CA ILE A 283 -30.72 4.81 2.32
C ILE A 283 -32.24 4.84 2.45
N ASP A 284 -32.83 4.19 3.47
CA ASP A 284 -34.28 4.17 3.67
C ASP A 284 -34.78 5.55 4.06
N ARG A 285 -35.58 6.16 3.17
CA ARG A 285 -36.15 7.52 3.31
C ARG A 285 -37.55 7.55 3.81
N SER A 286 -38.16 6.42 4.16
CA SER A 286 -39.54 6.37 4.63
C SER A 286 -39.79 7.17 5.91
N ILE A 287 -38.71 7.60 6.58
CA ILE A 287 -38.74 8.36 7.83
C ILE A 287 -38.22 9.80 7.69
N ASP A 288 -37.90 10.28 6.48
CA ASP A 288 -37.31 11.62 6.25
C ASP A 288 -38.18 12.80 6.75
N LYS A 289 -39.49 12.55 6.92
CA LYS A 289 -40.43 13.54 7.48
C LYS A 289 -40.34 13.70 9.01
N LEU A 290 -39.60 12.81 9.68
CA LEU A 290 -39.48 12.86 11.14
C LEU A 290 -38.37 13.85 11.55
N LYS A 291 -38.59 14.54 12.67
CA LYS A 291 -37.64 15.52 13.19
C LYS A 291 -36.38 14.84 13.76
N SER A 292 -35.26 15.54 13.72
CA SER A 292 -34.05 15.15 14.45
C SER A 292 -34.38 14.94 15.95
N GLY A 293 -33.77 13.91 16.53
CA GLY A 293 -34.02 13.48 17.90
C GLY A 293 -35.20 12.50 18.05
N ALA A 294 -36.00 12.30 17.00
CA ALA A 294 -37.11 11.35 17.05
C ALA A 294 -36.61 9.91 17.26
N LYS A 295 -37.24 9.20 18.20
CA LYS A 295 -37.02 7.76 18.42
C LYS A 295 -37.99 6.98 17.54
N VAL A 296 -37.46 5.99 16.84
CA VAL A 296 -38.22 5.19 15.88
C VAL A 296 -37.97 3.71 16.17
N PRO A 297 -39.03 2.89 16.25
CA PRO A 297 -38.85 1.44 16.39
C PRO A 297 -38.01 0.87 15.26
N LEU A 298 -37.00 0.06 15.58
CA LEU A 298 -36.09 -0.54 14.58
C LEU A 298 -36.89 -1.36 13.55
N LYS A 299 -37.91 -2.06 13.99
CA LYS A 299 -38.81 -2.87 13.18
C LYS A 299 -39.69 -2.07 12.22
N LYS A 300 -39.77 -0.75 12.34
CA LYS A 300 -40.51 0.10 11.40
C LYS A 300 -39.87 0.08 9.99
N LEU A 301 -38.57 -0.10 9.92
CA LEU A 301 -37.84 -0.22 8.66
C LEU A 301 -37.59 -1.70 8.34
N SER A 302 -37.84 -2.13 7.09
CA SER A 302 -37.57 -3.51 6.66
C SER A 302 -36.12 -3.89 6.80
N ALA A 303 -35.21 -2.95 6.57
CA ALA A 303 -33.77 -3.17 6.78
C ALA A 303 -33.43 -3.30 8.28
N GLY A 304 -34.14 -2.58 9.16
CA GLY A 304 -33.96 -2.72 10.61
C GLY A 304 -34.45 -4.09 11.13
N GLN A 305 -35.54 -4.61 10.60
CA GLN A 305 -35.99 -5.98 10.89
C GLN A 305 -34.95 -7.01 10.49
N ARG A 306 -34.34 -6.86 9.31
CA ARG A 306 -33.29 -7.78 8.81
C ARG A 306 -32.04 -7.72 9.65
N LEU A 307 -31.61 -6.52 10.09
CA LEU A 307 -30.47 -6.39 11.02
C LEU A 307 -30.68 -7.18 12.31
N GLU A 308 -31.91 -7.14 12.86
CA GLU A 308 -32.25 -7.84 14.10
C GLU A 308 -32.37 -9.35 13.91
N GLN A 309 -32.88 -9.80 12.75
CA GLN A 309 -33.21 -11.21 12.50
C GLN A 309 -32.08 -12.02 11.81
N ASP A 310 -31.10 -11.34 11.24
CA ASP A 310 -30.03 -12.01 10.50
C ASP A 310 -29.04 -12.67 11.48
N ALA A 311 -29.17 -13.99 11.63
CA ALA A 311 -28.27 -14.80 12.45
C ALA A 311 -26.81 -14.74 11.98
N ALA A 312 -26.54 -14.42 10.71
CA ALA A 312 -25.16 -14.22 10.22
C ALA A 312 -24.53 -12.97 10.84
N THR A 313 -25.33 -11.88 11.00
CA THR A 313 -24.85 -10.64 11.63
C THR A 313 -24.42 -10.88 13.09
N GLN A 314 -25.07 -11.80 13.80
CA GLN A 314 -24.71 -12.17 15.18
C GLN A 314 -23.37 -12.92 15.31
N ARG A 315 -22.74 -13.29 14.19
CA ARG A 315 -21.39 -13.87 14.16
C ARG A 315 -20.29 -12.81 14.11
N LEU A 316 -20.65 -11.55 13.88
CA LEU A 316 -19.73 -10.45 13.71
C LEU A 316 -19.58 -9.63 15.00
N PRO A 317 -18.46 -8.98 15.21
CA PRO A 317 -18.33 -7.94 16.21
C PRO A 317 -19.18 -6.72 15.81
N PRO A 318 -19.60 -5.88 16.78
CA PRO A 318 -20.19 -4.58 16.47
C PRO A 318 -19.23 -3.76 15.57
N PRO A 319 -19.72 -3.15 14.46
CA PRO A 319 -18.84 -2.44 13.51
C PRO A 319 -18.04 -1.27 14.08
N THR A 320 -18.50 -0.70 15.21
CA THR A 320 -17.80 0.38 15.92
C THR A 320 -16.92 -0.11 17.07
N MET A 321 -16.75 -1.40 17.21
CA MET A 321 -15.83 -1.98 18.19
C MET A 321 -14.41 -1.87 17.66
N HIS A 322 -13.49 -1.37 18.50
CA HIS A 322 -12.07 -1.43 18.18
C HIS A 322 -11.58 -2.88 18.30
N ILE A 323 -10.89 -3.34 17.28
CA ILE A 323 -10.31 -4.70 17.22
C ILE A 323 -8.83 -4.55 16.94
N ASP A 324 -8.00 -5.00 17.87
CA ASP A 324 -6.56 -5.03 17.67
C ASP A 324 -6.17 -6.10 16.66
N ILE A 325 -5.12 -5.81 15.89
CA ILE A 325 -4.55 -6.77 14.95
C ILE A 325 -3.76 -7.82 15.74
N ARG A 326 -4.14 -9.08 15.60
CA ARG A 326 -3.58 -10.18 16.37
C ARG A 326 -2.42 -10.87 15.66
N VAL A 327 -1.41 -11.21 16.43
CA VAL A 327 -0.21 -11.92 15.93
C VAL A 327 -0.55 -13.37 15.53
N ASP A 328 -1.42 -14.02 16.30
CA ASP A 328 -1.87 -15.40 16.10
C ASP A 328 -2.97 -15.54 15.04
N CYS A 329 -3.47 -14.42 14.50
CA CYS A 329 -4.58 -14.38 13.54
C CYS A 329 -5.88 -15.03 14.05
N ASP A 330 -6.00 -15.29 15.35
CA ASP A 330 -7.19 -15.88 15.98
C ASP A 330 -8.13 -14.78 16.51
N TYR A 331 -9.31 -14.71 15.93
CA TYR A 331 -10.38 -13.76 16.26
C TYR A 331 -11.63 -14.46 16.82
N SER A 332 -11.50 -15.70 17.30
CA SER A 332 -12.62 -16.53 17.77
C SER A 332 -13.27 -15.99 19.05
N ASP A 333 -12.48 -15.38 19.93
CA ASP A 333 -12.89 -14.84 21.25
C ASP A 333 -13.42 -13.38 21.19
N ILE A 334 -13.38 -12.75 20.03
CA ILE A 334 -13.88 -11.38 19.88
C ILE A 334 -15.36 -11.32 20.23
N PRO A 335 -15.79 -10.35 21.07
CA PRO A 335 -17.18 -10.18 21.42
C PRO A 335 -18.04 -9.98 20.18
N LYS A 336 -19.08 -10.81 20.06
CA LYS A 336 -19.99 -10.83 18.91
C LYS A 336 -21.24 -10.06 19.24
N LEU A 337 -21.87 -9.50 18.21
CA LEU A 337 -23.15 -8.80 18.33
C LEU A 337 -24.24 -9.78 18.79
N VAL A 338 -24.99 -9.41 19.83
CA VAL A 338 -26.06 -10.25 20.40
C VAL A 338 -27.43 -9.71 20.02
N ARG A 339 -27.65 -8.39 20.18
CA ARG A 339 -28.94 -7.77 19.90
C ARG A 339 -28.80 -6.29 19.62
N TYR A 340 -29.75 -5.75 18.89
CA TYR A 340 -29.92 -4.30 18.71
C TYR A 340 -30.86 -3.72 19.75
N HIS A 341 -30.74 -2.40 19.98
CA HIS A 341 -31.77 -1.65 20.70
C HIS A 341 -33.08 -1.64 19.88
N PRO A 342 -34.24 -1.83 20.50
CA PRO A 342 -35.52 -1.88 19.78
C PRO A 342 -35.87 -0.59 19.05
N GLU A 343 -35.21 0.51 19.39
CA GLU A 343 -35.38 1.82 18.78
C GLU A 343 -34.03 2.38 18.30
N PHE A 344 -34.08 3.19 17.25
CA PHE A 344 -32.98 4.05 16.81
C PHE A 344 -33.40 5.53 16.88
N THR A 345 -32.43 6.43 16.87
CA THR A 345 -32.66 7.89 16.90
C THR A 345 -32.25 8.51 15.58
N ILE A 346 -33.01 9.43 15.05
CA ILE A 346 -32.65 10.23 13.88
C ILE A 346 -31.69 11.33 14.34
N ALA A 347 -30.49 11.39 13.74
CA ALA A 347 -29.55 12.46 14.00
C ALA A 347 -29.81 13.67 13.07
N SER A 348 -29.26 14.82 13.44
CA SER A 348 -29.30 16.01 12.60
C SER A 348 -28.40 15.81 11.36
N GLY A 349 -28.84 16.33 10.21
CA GLY A 349 -28.10 16.28 8.96
C GLY A 349 -28.96 16.04 7.74
N VAL A 350 -28.48 16.44 6.56
CA VAL A 350 -29.21 16.41 5.27
C VAL A 350 -29.66 14.98 4.88
N SER A 351 -28.89 13.97 5.25
CA SER A 351 -29.18 12.56 4.93
C SER A 351 -29.97 11.83 6.02
N ALA A 352 -30.49 12.56 7.02
CA ALA A 352 -31.19 11.98 8.19
C ALA A 352 -30.42 10.75 8.76
N PRO A 353 -29.19 10.92 9.26
CA PRO A 353 -28.41 9.81 9.79
C PRO A 353 -29.13 9.11 10.93
N LYS A 354 -28.94 7.81 11.05
CA LYS A 354 -29.61 6.97 12.03
C LYS A 354 -28.62 6.49 13.08
N ILE A 355 -28.92 6.76 14.36
CA ILE A 355 -28.12 6.28 15.48
C ILE A 355 -28.77 5.03 16.03
N VAL A 356 -28.12 3.89 15.84
CA VAL A 356 -28.56 2.61 16.38
C VAL A 356 -27.58 2.13 17.46
N SER A 357 -28.07 1.44 18.47
CA SER A 357 -27.21 0.81 19.49
C SER A 357 -27.34 -0.69 19.44
N ALA A 358 -26.26 -1.37 19.74
CA ALA A 358 -26.21 -2.82 19.81
C ALA A 358 -25.44 -3.27 21.05
N TRP A 359 -25.75 -4.44 21.58
CA TRP A 359 -25.01 -5.09 22.65
C TRP A 359 -24.18 -6.24 22.08
N ALA A 360 -22.96 -6.35 22.56
CA ALA A 360 -22.10 -7.48 22.29
C ALA A 360 -22.16 -8.52 23.41
N SER A 361 -21.58 -9.70 23.17
CA SER A 361 -21.54 -10.82 24.11
C SER A 361 -20.79 -10.53 25.40
N ASN A 362 -19.95 -9.49 25.41
CA ASN A 362 -19.28 -8.99 26.62
C ASN A 362 -20.19 -8.06 27.48
N GLY A 363 -21.47 -7.89 27.12
CA GLY A 363 -22.40 -7.01 27.81
C GLY A 363 -22.24 -5.52 27.53
N GLN A 364 -21.23 -5.10 26.75
CA GLN A 364 -21.02 -3.71 26.39
C GLN A 364 -22.00 -3.24 25.32
N ARG A 365 -22.38 -1.97 25.38
CA ARG A 365 -23.24 -1.31 24.41
C ARG A 365 -22.41 -0.46 23.44
N TYR A 366 -22.59 -0.72 22.17
CA TYR A 366 -21.94 -0.02 21.05
C TYR A 366 -22.94 0.87 20.32
N LYS A 367 -22.61 2.14 20.19
CA LYS A 367 -23.43 3.13 19.48
C LYS A 367 -22.87 3.28 18.06
N GLN A 368 -23.75 3.23 17.07
CA GLN A 368 -23.39 3.24 15.66
C GLN A 368 -24.12 4.37 14.97
N LEU A 369 -23.41 5.22 14.23
CA LEU A 369 -23.97 6.22 13.34
C LEU A 369 -24.00 5.64 11.92
N VAL A 370 -25.20 5.43 11.40
CA VAL A 370 -25.42 4.91 10.05
C VAL A 370 -25.90 6.05 9.16
N ARG A 371 -25.08 6.45 8.17
CA ARG A 371 -25.41 7.54 7.25
C ARG A 371 -25.18 7.15 5.80
N HIS A 372 -25.93 7.79 4.89
CA HIS A 372 -25.70 7.73 3.45
C HIS A 372 -24.90 8.95 3.00
N ILE A 373 -23.84 8.73 2.23
CA ILE A 373 -23.05 9.80 1.61
C ILE A 373 -23.56 9.99 0.19
N ILE A 374 -24.01 11.19 -0.14
CA ILE A 374 -24.74 11.50 -1.40
C ILE A 374 -23.87 11.28 -2.65
N HIS A 375 -22.54 11.28 -2.52
CA HIS A 375 -21.60 11.16 -3.65
C HIS A 375 -20.97 9.77 -3.84
N SER A 376 -21.27 8.84 -2.96
CA SER A 376 -20.85 7.43 -3.11
C SER A 376 -21.89 6.51 -2.48
N VAL A 377 -22.13 5.35 -3.09
CA VAL A 377 -23.03 4.31 -2.56
C VAL A 377 -22.40 3.65 -1.30
N ARG A 378 -21.72 4.41 -0.47
CA ARG A 378 -21.09 3.93 0.75
C ARG A 378 -21.94 4.34 1.96
N ALA A 379 -22.32 3.37 2.77
CA ALA A 379 -22.74 3.66 4.14
C ALA A 379 -21.47 3.75 5.00
N GLU A 380 -21.28 4.86 5.71
CA GLU A 380 -20.26 4.96 6.74
C GLU A 380 -20.85 4.54 8.08
N LEU A 381 -20.15 3.67 8.75
CA LEU A 381 -20.36 3.29 10.15
C LEU A 381 -19.26 3.99 10.96
N ILE A 382 -19.67 4.95 11.78
CA ILE A 382 -18.82 5.68 12.72
C ILE A 382 -19.29 5.40 14.15
#